data_77f133a5859ae771bfb47dcf3b5f9c97
#
_entry.id   77f133a5859ae771bfb47dcf3b5f9c97
#
_cell.length_a   1.000
_cell.length_b   1.000
_cell.length_c   1.000
_cell.angle_alpha   90.00
_cell.angle_beta   90.00
_cell.angle_gamma   90.00
#
_symmetry.space_group_name_H-M   'P 1'
#
loop_
_entity.id
_entity.type
_entity.pdbx_description
1 polymer ?
#
loop_
_entity_poly.entity_id
_entity_poly.type
_entity_poly.pdbx_seq_one_letter_code
_entity_poly.pdbx_strand_id
1 'polypeptide(L)'
;MSTLLLRLAAPMQSWGTSSKFDRRTTQMEPTRSGVIGMIAAAMGLSREASLALFKPLKFGVRIDQSGTIKKDFQMAHRENGSKSTTWVTYRYYLEDAVFLVGLEGSSEVLTELASAMRRPIYPLALGRRSCPPAGKLYLGIRDAGLVTALRQEAWQASPWYQRKARRQHISSLEIVRDAEPNENGYAVRDFPESFSQKRRLYHFRNVVREQVSLSQILGNANTENEQEVSTEHDPMALLEDDDVSIKSQNQ
;
A
#
# COMPACT_ATOMS: atom_id res chain seq x y z
N MET A 1 -16.06 16.85 0.19
CA MET A 1 -14.67 16.37 0.46
C MET A 1 -14.58 15.00 -0.15
N SER A 2 -13.52 14.74 -0.91
CA SER A 2 -13.35 13.47 -1.61
C SER A 2 -12.03 12.81 -1.18
N THR A 3 -11.95 11.49 -1.32
CA THR A 3 -10.77 10.70 -0.94
C THR A 3 -10.35 9.77 -2.08
N LEU A 4 -9.09 9.87 -2.48
CA LEU A 4 -8.45 8.93 -3.40
C LEU A 4 -8.00 7.70 -2.61
N LEU A 5 -8.34 6.50 -3.11
CA LEU A 5 -8.00 5.24 -2.49
C LEU A 5 -6.97 4.44 -3.30
N LEU A 6 -5.97 3.93 -2.60
CA LEU A 6 -4.92 3.06 -3.15
C LEU A 6 -4.84 1.76 -2.35
N ARG A 7 -4.70 0.63 -3.06
CA ARG A 7 -4.39 -0.66 -2.47
C ARG A 7 -2.89 -0.95 -2.61
N LEU A 8 -2.18 -0.99 -1.49
CA LEU A 8 -0.76 -1.29 -1.48
C LEU A 8 -0.55 -2.75 -1.08
N ALA A 9 -0.34 -3.58 -2.09
CA ALA A 9 -0.09 -5.01 -1.93
C ALA A 9 1.11 -5.42 -2.78
N ALA A 10 1.99 -6.22 -2.21
CA ALA A 10 3.12 -6.85 -2.90
C ALA A 10 3.65 -8.00 -2.03
N PRO A 11 4.39 -8.97 -2.61
CA PRO A 11 5.08 -9.98 -1.82
C PRO A 11 6.05 -9.38 -0.78
N MET A 12 6.67 -8.25 -1.11
CA MET A 12 7.53 -7.50 -0.19
C MET A 12 7.29 -6.00 -0.34
N GLN A 13 7.31 -5.28 0.79
CA GLN A 13 7.23 -3.83 0.87
C GLN A 13 8.29 -3.31 1.86
N SER A 14 8.62 -2.02 1.80
CA SER A 14 9.55 -1.43 2.76
C SER A 14 9.29 0.05 2.98
N TRP A 15 8.84 0.41 4.16
CA TRP A 15 8.41 1.76 4.55
C TRP A 15 9.36 2.36 5.58
N GLY A 16 10.48 2.90 5.11
CA GLY A 16 11.52 3.46 5.98
C GLY A 16 11.25 4.91 6.39
N THR A 17 11.59 5.26 7.63
CA THR A 17 11.54 6.65 8.13
C THR A 17 12.93 7.24 8.39
N SER A 18 13.82 6.51 9.03
CA SER A 18 15.08 7.05 9.57
C SER A 18 16.32 6.19 9.31
N SER A 19 16.18 5.10 8.58
CA SER A 19 17.28 4.17 8.39
C SER A 19 18.34 4.69 7.40
N LYS A 20 19.61 4.66 7.83
CA LYS A 20 20.78 5.05 7.03
C LYS A 20 21.83 3.93 7.07
N PHE A 21 22.67 3.89 6.01
CA PHE A 21 23.86 3.03 5.93
C PHE A 21 23.56 1.52 6.01
N ASP A 22 24.15 0.82 6.97
CA ASP A 22 24.22 -0.63 7.03
C ASP A 22 22.90 -1.31 7.37
N ARG A 23 22.03 -0.64 8.14
CA ARG A 23 20.72 -1.16 8.52
C ARG A 23 19.60 -0.31 7.92
N ARG A 24 18.82 -0.93 7.03
CA ARG A 24 17.67 -0.29 6.37
C ARG A 24 16.38 -0.93 6.86
N THR A 25 15.80 -0.33 7.89
CA THR A 25 14.57 -0.80 8.54
C THR A 25 13.31 -0.51 7.71
N THR A 26 12.19 -1.08 8.12
CA THR A 26 10.84 -0.78 7.63
C THR A 26 9.92 -0.51 8.81
N GLN A 27 8.91 0.31 8.62
CA GLN A 27 7.76 0.42 9.51
C GLN A 27 6.77 -0.70 9.21
N MET A 28 5.82 -0.93 10.10
CA MET A 28 4.76 -1.93 9.95
C MET A 28 3.62 -1.45 9.04
N GLU A 29 3.57 -0.16 8.73
CA GLU A 29 2.60 0.49 7.85
C GLU A 29 3.28 1.44 6.85
N PRO A 30 2.59 1.77 5.73
CA PRO A 30 3.04 2.78 4.77
C PRO A 30 3.26 4.15 5.42
N THR A 31 4.42 4.74 5.18
CA THR A 31 4.71 6.11 5.60
C THR A 31 4.12 7.11 4.61
N ARG A 32 3.67 8.28 5.11
CA ARG A 32 3.20 9.37 4.25
C ARG A 32 4.24 9.74 3.18
N SER A 33 5.50 9.89 3.58
CA SER A 33 6.58 10.20 2.65
C SER A 33 6.82 9.13 1.59
N GLY A 34 6.64 7.85 1.94
CA GLY A 34 6.76 6.75 0.98
C GLY A 34 5.66 6.77 -0.07
N VAL A 35 4.41 6.99 0.37
CA VAL A 35 3.25 7.09 -0.53
C VAL A 35 3.33 8.33 -1.42
N ILE A 36 3.63 9.51 -0.85
CA ILE A 36 3.81 10.73 -1.63
C ILE A 36 4.97 10.58 -2.63
N GLY A 37 6.08 9.93 -2.24
CA GLY A 37 7.19 9.66 -3.15
C GLY A 37 6.81 8.73 -4.32
N MET A 38 5.95 7.75 -4.08
CA MET A 38 5.41 6.88 -5.12
C MET A 38 4.50 7.66 -6.10
N ILE A 39 3.61 8.52 -5.57
CA ILE A 39 2.73 9.35 -6.41
C ILE A 39 3.56 10.39 -7.19
N ALA A 40 4.54 11.03 -6.57
CA ALA A 40 5.45 11.95 -7.26
C ALA A 40 6.19 11.25 -8.42
N ALA A 41 6.59 9.99 -8.24
CA ALA A 41 7.15 9.19 -9.32
C ALA A 41 6.12 8.90 -10.43
N ALA A 42 4.86 8.59 -10.07
CA ALA A 42 3.79 8.44 -11.05
C ALA A 42 3.59 9.70 -11.89
N MET A 43 3.65 10.88 -11.27
CA MET A 43 3.56 12.19 -11.92
C MET A 43 4.83 12.58 -12.71
N GLY A 44 5.91 11.81 -12.61
CA GLY A 44 7.19 12.14 -13.27
C GLY A 44 7.96 13.29 -12.60
N LEU A 45 7.62 13.64 -11.36
CA LEU A 45 8.29 14.74 -10.66
C LEU A 45 9.75 14.38 -10.34
N SER A 46 10.64 15.31 -10.59
CA SER A 46 12.03 15.19 -10.16
C SER A 46 12.15 15.26 -8.64
N ARG A 47 13.27 14.83 -8.08
CA ARG A 47 13.54 14.94 -6.65
C ARG A 47 13.69 16.38 -6.15
N GLU A 48 13.95 17.31 -7.06
CA GLU A 48 14.09 18.74 -6.77
C GLU A 48 12.75 19.49 -6.91
N ALA A 49 11.70 18.81 -7.39
CA ALA A 49 10.39 19.41 -7.56
C ALA A 49 9.76 19.78 -6.22
N SER A 50 8.94 20.83 -6.23
CA SER A 50 8.16 21.26 -5.08
C SER A 50 7.12 20.20 -4.71
N LEU A 51 6.95 19.94 -3.42
CA LEU A 51 5.91 19.07 -2.86
C LEU A 51 4.69 19.85 -2.37
N ALA A 52 4.54 21.12 -2.75
CA ALA A 52 3.46 22.00 -2.29
C ALA A 52 2.06 21.42 -2.56
N LEU A 53 1.89 20.73 -3.70
CA LEU A 53 0.64 20.05 -4.10
C LEU A 53 0.16 19.04 -3.04
N PHE A 54 1.08 18.35 -2.37
CA PHE A 54 0.77 17.27 -1.42
C PHE A 54 0.59 17.76 0.01
N LYS A 55 0.99 19.00 0.33
CA LYS A 55 0.93 19.52 1.72
C LYS A 55 -0.48 19.55 2.30
N PRO A 56 -1.52 20.01 1.58
CA PRO A 56 -2.87 20.10 2.13
C PRO A 56 -3.60 18.76 2.23
N LEU A 57 -3.06 17.68 1.64
CA LEU A 57 -3.72 16.39 1.67
C LEU A 57 -3.71 15.79 3.08
N LYS A 58 -4.86 15.31 3.56
CA LYS A 58 -4.92 14.42 4.73
C LYS A 58 -4.56 13.01 4.30
N PHE A 59 -3.91 12.27 5.20
CA PHE A 59 -3.39 10.94 4.92
C PHE A 59 -3.84 9.93 5.97
N GLY A 60 -4.26 8.75 5.53
CA GLY A 60 -4.59 7.64 6.39
C GLY A 60 -4.34 6.29 5.74
N VAL A 61 -4.15 5.29 6.58
CA VAL A 61 -3.88 3.91 6.20
C VAL A 61 -4.74 2.98 7.02
N ARG A 62 -5.51 2.10 6.39
CA ARG A 62 -6.14 0.95 7.03
C ARG A 62 -5.26 -0.28 6.81
N ILE A 63 -4.98 -1.02 7.87
CA ILE A 63 -4.15 -2.23 7.85
C ILE A 63 -5.07 -3.41 7.55
N ASP A 64 -5.21 -3.75 6.28
CA ASP A 64 -6.12 -4.81 5.84
C ASP A 64 -5.54 -6.21 6.03
N GLN A 65 -4.24 -6.34 5.90
CA GLN A 65 -3.47 -7.55 6.17
C GLN A 65 -2.14 -7.17 6.77
N SER A 66 -1.90 -7.55 8.01
CA SER A 66 -0.62 -7.35 8.67
C SER A 66 0.45 -8.21 8.00
N GLY A 67 1.58 -7.60 7.69
CA GLY A 67 2.72 -8.31 7.15
C GLY A 67 3.64 -8.87 8.22
N THR A 68 4.63 -9.63 7.78
CA THR A 68 5.70 -10.17 8.61
C THR A 68 7.03 -9.52 8.25
N ILE A 69 7.82 -9.12 9.26
CA ILE A 69 9.14 -8.56 9.01
C ILE A 69 10.10 -9.67 8.57
N LYS A 70 10.70 -9.48 7.40
CA LYS A 70 11.80 -10.31 6.88
C LYS A 70 13.09 -9.52 6.84
N LYS A 71 14.18 -10.16 7.24
CA LYS A 71 15.53 -9.62 7.17
C LYS A 71 16.25 -10.27 6.00
N ASP A 72 16.76 -9.45 5.11
CA ASP A 72 17.64 -9.82 4.02
C ASP A 72 19.02 -9.18 4.24
N PHE A 73 20.08 -9.82 3.81
CA PHE A 73 21.41 -9.23 3.80
C PHE A 73 21.94 -9.14 2.39
N GLN A 74 22.66 -8.05 2.13
CA GLN A 74 23.25 -7.77 0.83
C GLN A 74 24.74 -7.47 1.03
N MET A 75 25.58 -8.09 0.24
CA MET A 75 26.99 -7.80 0.19
C MET A 75 27.31 -6.86 -0.97
N ALA A 76 28.06 -5.81 -0.70
CA ALA A 76 28.62 -4.93 -1.70
C ALA A 76 30.13 -5.08 -1.71
N HIS A 77 30.69 -5.39 -2.86
CA HIS A 77 32.13 -5.49 -3.06
C HIS A 77 32.62 -4.25 -3.78
N ARG A 78 33.73 -3.73 -3.31
CA ARG A 78 34.48 -2.67 -3.99
C ARG A 78 35.90 -3.18 -4.22
N GLU A 79 36.29 -3.20 -5.47
CA GLU A 79 37.68 -3.46 -5.88
C GLU A 79 38.42 -2.13 -6.07
N ASN A 80 39.55 -1.97 -5.41
CA ASN A 80 40.42 -0.81 -5.53
C ASN A 80 41.84 -1.33 -5.77
N GLY A 81 42.19 -1.60 -7.02
CA GLY A 81 43.43 -2.29 -7.39
C GLY A 81 43.49 -3.69 -6.79
N SER A 82 44.53 -4.02 -6.05
CA SER A 82 44.71 -5.34 -5.40
C SER A 82 43.91 -5.52 -4.10
N LYS A 83 43.19 -4.51 -3.62
CA LYS A 83 42.42 -4.57 -2.37
C LYS A 83 40.93 -4.69 -2.66
N SER A 84 40.32 -5.77 -2.20
CA SER A 84 38.87 -5.93 -2.19
C SER A 84 38.32 -5.63 -0.80
N THR A 85 37.29 -4.80 -0.73
CA THR A 85 36.59 -4.49 0.52
C THR A 85 35.12 -4.89 0.37
N THR A 86 34.63 -5.65 1.35
CA THR A 86 33.25 -6.14 1.37
C THR A 86 32.48 -5.46 2.50
N TRP A 87 31.32 -4.93 2.18
CA TRP A 87 30.36 -4.40 3.16
C TRP A 87 29.10 -5.23 3.16
N VAL A 88 28.63 -5.55 4.35
CA VAL A 88 27.35 -6.22 4.56
C VAL A 88 26.33 -5.17 4.97
N THR A 89 25.17 -5.16 4.29
CA THR A 89 24.03 -4.30 4.64
C THR A 89 22.81 -5.16 4.92
N TYR A 90 22.11 -4.84 6.00
CA TYR A 90 20.87 -5.51 6.37
C TYR A 90 19.65 -4.70 5.91
N ARG A 91 18.76 -5.36 5.19
CA ARG A 91 17.53 -4.76 4.67
C ARG A 91 16.32 -5.49 5.24
N TYR A 92 15.42 -4.73 5.84
CA TYR A 92 14.20 -5.28 6.39
C TYR A 92 13.05 -4.96 5.44
N TYR A 93 12.20 -5.94 5.23
CA TYR A 93 11.02 -5.88 4.38
C TYR A 93 9.80 -6.30 5.19
N LEU A 94 8.64 -5.88 4.72
CA LEU A 94 7.35 -6.35 5.17
C LEU A 94 6.82 -7.32 4.12
N GLU A 95 6.67 -8.60 4.49
CA GLU A 95 6.22 -9.66 3.62
C GLU A 95 4.70 -9.80 3.72
N ASP A 96 4.03 -10.01 2.57
CA ASP A 96 2.60 -10.30 2.45
C ASP A 96 1.66 -9.27 3.10
N ALA A 97 2.08 -8.04 3.28
CA ALA A 97 1.21 -6.99 3.81
C ALA A 97 0.26 -6.45 2.74
N VAL A 98 -0.96 -6.07 3.16
CA VAL A 98 -1.93 -5.35 2.32
C VAL A 98 -2.48 -4.16 3.10
N PHE A 99 -2.40 -2.98 2.49
CA PHE A 99 -2.89 -1.74 3.08
C PHE A 99 -3.86 -1.05 2.14
N LEU A 100 -4.88 -0.45 2.71
CA LEU A 100 -5.74 0.52 2.07
C LEU A 100 -5.28 1.91 2.48
N VAL A 101 -4.83 2.72 1.52
CA VAL A 101 -4.38 4.09 1.75
C VAL A 101 -5.40 5.06 1.22
N GLY A 102 -5.74 6.08 2.02
CA GLY A 102 -6.58 7.20 1.64
C GLY A 102 -5.80 8.51 1.62
N LEU A 103 -6.10 9.34 0.63
CA LEU A 103 -5.65 10.72 0.50
C LEU A 103 -6.87 11.61 0.29
N GLU A 104 -7.22 12.43 1.31
CA GLU A 104 -8.33 13.40 1.22
C GLU A 104 -7.80 14.74 0.74
N GLY A 105 -8.50 15.37 -0.19
CA GLY A 105 -8.13 16.68 -0.73
C GLY A 105 -9.20 17.30 -1.62
N SER A 106 -8.81 18.34 -2.37
CA SER A 106 -9.70 18.94 -3.36
C SER A 106 -9.88 18.02 -4.58
N SER A 107 -11.02 18.10 -5.24
CA SER A 107 -11.36 17.28 -6.40
C SER A 107 -10.36 17.43 -7.53
N GLU A 108 -9.86 18.64 -7.75
CA GLU A 108 -8.90 18.97 -8.80
C GLU A 108 -7.58 18.22 -8.56
N VAL A 109 -7.02 18.33 -7.34
CA VAL A 109 -5.79 17.67 -6.96
C VAL A 109 -5.95 16.15 -7.05
N LEU A 110 -7.03 15.59 -6.49
CA LEU A 110 -7.26 14.15 -6.53
C LEU A 110 -7.41 13.60 -7.94
N THR A 111 -8.02 14.38 -8.87
CA THR A 111 -8.15 14.00 -10.28
C THR A 111 -6.78 13.96 -10.98
N GLU A 112 -5.90 14.91 -10.68
CA GLU A 112 -4.54 14.94 -11.19
C GLU A 112 -3.76 13.70 -10.68
N LEU A 113 -3.80 13.42 -9.37
CA LEU A 113 -3.17 12.23 -8.78
C LEU A 113 -3.72 10.93 -9.38
N ALA A 114 -5.05 10.83 -9.55
CA ALA A 114 -5.70 9.67 -10.14
C ALA A 114 -5.25 9.43 -11.59
N SER A 115 -5.10 10.50 -12.38
CA SER A 115 -4.58 10.41 -13.75
C SER A 115 -3.16 9.86 -13.77
N ALA A 116 -2.29 10.39 -12.91
CA ALA A 116 -0.91 9.92 -12.78
C ALA A 116 -0.82 8.46 -12.32
N MET A 117 -1.67 8.04 -11.37
CA MET A 117 -1.69 6.66 -10.88
C MET A 117 -2.18 5.65 -11.91
N ARG A 118 -3.03 6.06 -12.86
CA ARG A 118 -3.48 5.22 -13.97
C ARG A 118 -2.44 5.08 -15.09
N ARG A 119 -1.62 6.11 -15.29
CA ARG A 119 -0.59 6.16 -16.34
C ARG A 119 0.72 6.73 -15.77
N PRO A 120 1.41 5.95 -14.93
CA PRO A 120 2.59 6.42 -14.24
C PRO A 120 3.75 6.64 -15.24
N ILE A 121 4.48 7.76 -15.07
CA ILE A 121 5.65 8.09 -15.89
C ILE A 121 6.84 7.21 -15.50
N TYR A 122 7.03 6.95 -14.19
CA TYR A 122 8.07 6.04 -13.72
C TYR A 122 7.46 4.76 -13.11
N PRO A 123 8.17 3.61 -13.19
CA PRO A 123 7.75 2.39 -12.53
C PRO A 123 7.54 2.62 -11.03
N LEU A 124 6.40 2.15 -10.53
CA LEU A 124 6.03 2.35 -9.12
C LEU A 124 6.64 1.27 -8.23
N ALA A 125 6.95 1.65 -7.01
CA ALA A 125 7.50 0.74 -6.00
C ALA A 125 6.96 1.08 -4.62
N LEU A 126 6.69 0.05 -3.81
CA LEU A 126 6.22 0.16 -2.44
C LEU A 126 7.41 0.37 -1.49
N GLY A 127 7.96 1.59 -1.56
CA GLY A 127 9.11 2.05 -0.79
C GLY A 127 10.45 1.80 -1.47
N ARG A 128 10.84 0.56 -1.72
CA ARG A 128 12.08 0.24 -2.45
C ARG A 128 11.78 -0.21 -3.88
N ARG A 129 12.70 0.07 -4.81
CA ARG A 129 12.57 -0.32 -6.22
C ARG A 129 12.40 -1.83 -6.44
N SER A 130 12.90 -2.63 -5.50
CA SER A 130 12.73 -4.10 -5.51
C SER A 130 11.35 -4.58 -5.07
N CYS A 131 10.43 -3.66 -4.74
CA CYS A 131 9.09 -3.96 -4.25
C CYS A 131 8.03 -3.37 -5.20
N PRO A 132 7.85 -3.92 -6.42
CA PRO A 132 6.79 -3.46 -7.30
C PRO A 132 5.42 -3.81 -6.71
N PRO A 133 4.40 -2.98 -6.92
CA PRO A 133 3.04 -3.29 -6.48
C PRO A 133 2.48 -4.49 -7.25
N ALA A 134 1.64 -5.30 -6.59
CA ALA A 134 0.94 -6.44 -7.16
C ALA A 134 -0.57 -6.15 -7.24
N GLY A 135 -1.15 -6.46 -8.42
CA GLY A 135 -2.57 -6.27 -8.68
C GLY A 135 -2.97 -4.80 -8.85
N LYS A 136 -4.26 -4.53 -8.67
CA LYS A 136 -4.83 -3.19 -8.86
C LYS A 136 -4.39 -2.27 -7.73
N LEU A 137 -3.62 -1.23 -8.08
CA LEU A 137 -3.09 -0.25 -7.12
C LEU A 137 -4.08 0.90 -6.86
N TYR A 138 -4.65 1.50 -7.92
CA TYR A 138 -5.62 2.59 -7.83
C TYR A 138 -7.04 2.03 -7.76
N LEU A 139 -7.76 2.32 -6.67
CA LEU A 139 -9.14 1.83 -6.45
C LEU A 139 -10.21 2.84 -6.88
N GLY A 140 -9.85 4.12 -6.97
CA GLY A 140 -10.79 5.19 -7.36
C GLY A 140 -10.80 6.35 -6.38
N ILE A 141 -11.69 7.31 -6.64
CA ILE A 141 -12.01 8.41 -5.75
C ILE A 141 -13.38 8.11 -5.14
N ARG A 142 -13.52 8.37 -3.83
CA ARG A 142 -14.79 8.28 -3.10
C ARG A 142 -15.24 9.68 -2.71
N ASP A 143 -16.52 9.97 -2.88
CA ASP A 143 -17.09 11.25 -2.46
C ASP A 143 -17.44 11.23 -0.96
N ALA A 144 -16.41 11.03 -0.17
CA ALA A 144 -16.47 10.92 1.28
C ALA A 144 -15.17 11.42 1.89
N GLY A 145 -15.20 11.86 3.15
CA GLY A 145 -14.01 12.20 3.92
C GLY A 145 -13.15 10.96 4.22
N LEU A 146 -11.88 11.19 4.58
CA LEU A 146 -10.85 10.16 4.74
C LEU A 146 -11.30 8.96 5.58
N VAL A 147 -11.77 9.22 6.79
CA VAL A 147 -12.15 8.16 7.75
C VAL A 147 -13.35 7.36 7.22
N THR A 148 -14.35 8.05 6.67
CA THR A 148 -15.53 7.41 6.09
C THR A 148 -15.15 6.53 4.92
N ALA A 149 -14.35 7.03 3.98
CA ALA A 149 -13.87 6.26 2.84
C ALA A 149 -13.07 5.02 3.25
N LEU A 150 -12.17 5.15 4.25
CA LEU A 150 -11.40 4.02 4.77
C LEU A 150 -12.27 2.97 5.49
N ARG A 151 -13.35 3.40 6.16
CA ARG A 151 -14.26 2.48 6.86
C ARG A 151 -15.24 1.78 5.94
N GLN A 152 -15.66 2.44 4.85
CA GLN A 152 -16.67 1.91 3.93
C GLN A 152 -16.08 1.03 2.83
N GLU A 153 -14.82 1.25 2.45
CA GLU A 153 -14.19 0.44 1.39
C GLU A 153 -14.09 -1.02 1.79
N ALA A 154 -14.38 -1.92 0.85
CA ALA A 154 -14.31 -3.37 1.04
C ALA A 154 -12.96 -3.82 1.60
N TRP A 155 -12.94 -4.94 2.31
CA TRP A 155 -11.72 -5.49 2.89
C TRP A 155 -10.78 -6.02 1.80
N GLN A 156 -9.58 -5.42 1.69
CA GLN A 156 -8.62 -5.67 0.62
C GLN A 156 -7.65 -6.84 0.89
N ALA A 157 -7.77 -7.51 2.03
CA ALA A 157 -6.92 -8.64 2.37
C ALA A 157 -7.09 -9.81 1.39
N SER A 158 -6.03 -10.57 1.19
CA SER A 158 -6.07 -11.78 0.35
C SER A 158 -7.02 -12.84 0.90
N PRO A 159 -7.65 -13.68 0.05
CA PRO A 159 -8.63 -14.69 0.50
C PRO A 159 -8.08 -15.66 1.55
N TRP A 160 -6.82 -16.06 1.45
CA TRP A 160 -6.20 -16.93 2.44
C TRP A 160 -6.09 -16.25 3.81
N TYR A 161 -5.74 -14.94 3.83
CA TYR A 161 -5.65 -14.18 5.07
C TYR A 161 -7.03 -13.97 5.69
N GLN A 162 -8.06 -13.69 4.89
CA GLN A 162 -9.44 -13.57 5.38
C GLN A 162 -9.90 -14.86 6.06
N ARG A 163 -9.59 -16.04 5.47
CA ARG A 163 -9.87 -17.34 6.10
C ARG A 163 -9.10 -17.53 7.42
N LYS A 164 -7.82 -17.15 7.45
CA LYS A 164 -6.98 -17.18 8.65
C LYS A 164 -7.55 -16.25 9.74
N ALA A 165 -7.90 -15.03 9.39
CA ALA A 165 -8.44 -14.02 10.29
C ALA A 165 -9.76 -14.48 10.94
N ARG A 166 -10.66 -15.10 10.16
CA ARG A 166 -11.90 -15.71 10.69
C ARG A 166 -11.62 -16.81 11.72
N ARG A 167 -10.63 -17.68 11.46
CA ARG A 167 -10.21 -18.73 12.42
C ARG A 167 -9.58 -18.15 13.68
N GLN A 168 -8.92 -17.02 13.58
CA GLN A 168 -8.28 -16.31 14.69
C GLN A 168 -9.21 -15.32 15.39
N HIS A 169 -10.49 -15.25 15.00
CA HIS A 169 -11.49 -14.32 15.54
C HIS A 169 -11.07 -12.86 15.50
N ILE A 170 -10.34 -12.44 14.45
CA ILE A 170 -10.03 -11.04 14.23
C ILE A 170 -11.33 -10.31 13.92
N SER A 171 -11.72 -9.38 14.79
CA SER A 171 -12.99 -8.65 14.71
C SER A 171 -12.86 -7.21 14.27
N SER A 172 -11.64 -6.68 14.21
CA SER A 172 -11.37 -5.29 13.82
C SER A 172 -10.09 -5.13 13.03
N LEU A 173 -10.04 -4.05 12.24
CA LEU A 173 -8.85 -3.59 11.54
C LEU A 173 -8.39 -2.26 12.14
N GLU A 174 -7.10 -1.98 12.05
CA GLU A 174 -6.52 -0.74 12.54
C GLU A 174 -6.46 0.31 11.41
N ILE A 175 -6.84 1.56 11.73
CA ILE A 175 -6.65 2.73 10.88
C ILE A 175 -5.63 3.64 11.56
N VAL A 176 -4.61 4.03 10.81
CA VAL A 176 -3.57 4.99 11.22
C VAL A 176 -3.73 6.22 10.35
N ARG A 177 -4.04 7.38 10.92
CA ARG A 177 -4.33 8.59 10.16
C ARG A 177 -3.74 9.85 10.77
N ASP A 178 -3.71 10.93 10.00
CA ASP A 178 -3.42 12.26 10.52
C ASP A 178 -4.42 12.61 11.64
N ALA A 179 -3.90 13.14 12.76
CA ALA A 179 -4.73 13.64 13.85
C ALA A 179 -5.44 14.93 13.43
N GLU A 180 -6.68 15.11 13.85
CA GLU A 180 -7.37 16.39 13.75
C GLU A 180 -6.76 17.39 14.78
N PRO A 181 -6.93 18.71 14.59
CA PRO A 181 -6.26 19.73 15.41
C PRO A 181 -6.43 19.58 16.94
N ASN A 182 -7.53 18.98 17.37
CA ASN A 182 -7.86 18.82 18.79
C ASN A 182 -7.71 17.38 19.30
N GLU A 183 -7.12 16.50 18.52
CA GLU A 183 -6.91 15.10 18.91
C GLU A 183 -5.51 14.90 19.50
N ASN A 184 -5.45 14.12 20.58
CA ASN A 184 -4.20 13.66 21.14
C ASN A 184 -3.63 12.53 20.27
N GLY A 185 -2.55 12.81 19.57
CA GLY A 185 -1.83 11.86 18.74
C GLY A 185 -0.37 11.74 19.18
N TYR A 186 0.36 10.83 18.54
CA TYR A 186 1.81 10.72 18.69
C TYR A 186 2.53 11.27 17.46
N ALA A 187 3.73 11.82 17.67
CA ALA A 187 4.50 12.44 16.62
C ALA A 187 5.25 11.39 15.76
N VAL A 188 5.06 11.44 14.44
CA VAL A 188 5.79 10.63 13.46
C VAL A 188 6.52 11.53 12.48
N ARG A 189 7.80 11.25 12.22
CA ARG A 189 8.62 12.04 11.31
C ARG A 189 8.58 11.45 9.89
N ASP A 190 7.50 11.66 9.19
CA ASP A 190 7.33 11.18 7.81
C ASP A 190 6.56 12.13 6.89
N PHE A 191 6.37 13.39 7.31
CA PHE A 191 5.80 14.43 6.48
C PHE A 191 6.89 15.00 5.56
N PRO A 192 6.84 14.76 4.22
CA PRO A 192 7.90 15.16 3.33
C PRO A 192 7.82 16.67 3.00
N GLU A 193 8.92 17.36 3.19
CA GLU A 193 9.11 18.74 2.76
C GLU A 193 9.96 18.81 1.47
N SER A 194 10.98 17.95 1.36
CA SER A 194 11.84 17.87 0.18
C SER A 194 12.43 16.48 0.00
N PHE A 195 12.41 15.98 -1.22
CA PHE A 195 13.09 14.75 -1.64
C PHE A 195 14.47 15.01 -2.27
N SER A 196 14.91 16.26 -2.35
CA SER A 196 16.20 16.65 -2.92
C SER A 196 17.34 15.82 -2.32
N GLN A 197 18.28 15.40 -3.17
CA GLN A 197 19.45 14.65 -2.70
C GLN A 197 20.37 15.52 -1.83
N LYS A 198 20.43 16.83 -2.12
CA LYS A 198 21.25 17.78 -1.37
C LYS A 198 20.65 18.14 -0.02
N ARG A 199 19.32 18.23 0.06
CA ARG A 199 18.60 18.66 1.26
C ARG A 199 17.28 17.86 1.40
N ARG A 200 17.40 16.59 1.77
CA ARG A 200 16.21 15.77 2.10
C ARG A 200 15.68 16.19 3.46
N LEU A 201 14.40 16.62 3.52
CA LEU A 201 13.81 17.17 4.73
C LEU A 201 12.44 16.57 4.98
N TYR A 202 12.20 16.18 6.24
CA TYR A 202 10.93 15.65 6.74
C TYR A 202 10.57 16.36 8.04
N HIS A 203 9.29 16.70 8.18
CA HIS A 203 8.71 17.23 9.42
C HIS A 203 7.96 16.14 10.18
N PHE A 204 7.63 16.47 11.42
CA PHE A 204 6.75 15.66 12.24
C PHE A 204 5.29 15.96 11.86
N ARG A 205 4.44 14.94 11.94
CA ARG A 205 2.99 15.05 11.95
C ARG A 205 2.44 14.29 13.15
N ASN A 206 1.29 14.68 13.65
CA ASN A 206 0.57 13.95 14.70
C ASN A 206 -0.29 12.87 14.05
N VAL A 207 -0.29 11.69 14.64
CA VAL A 207 -0.94 10.49 14.12
C VAL A 207 -1.81 9.88 15.21
N VAL A 208 -3.00 9.45 14.84
CA VAL A 208 -3.94 8.73 15.70
C VAL A 208 -4.15 7.32 15.15
N ARG A 209 -4.29 6.35 16.05
CA ARG A 209 -4.69 4.98 15.76
C ARG A 209 -6.10 4.73 16.24
N GLU A 210 -6.94 4.18 15.39
CA GLU A 210 -8.31 3.81 15.73
C GLU A 210 -8.65 2.43 15.18
N GLN A 211 -9.64 1.79 15.79
CA GLN A 211 -10.13 0.48 15.34
C GLN A 211 -11.43 0.64 14.56
N VAL A 212 -11.57 -0.13 13.50
CA VAL A 212 -12.82 -0.26 12.75
C VAL A 212 -13.28 -1.71 12.79
N SER A 213 -14.56 -1.93 13.11
CA SER A 213 -15.12 -3.28 13.16
C SER A 213 -15.13 -3.92 11.76
N LEU A 214 -14.69 -5.17 11.68
CA LEU A 214 -14.69 -5.93 10.45
C LEU A 214 -16.13 -6.22 9.96
N SER A 215 -17.10 -6.33 10.87
CA SER A 215 -18.51 -6.49 10.53
C SER A 215 -19.09 -5.28 9.78
N GLN A 216 -18.65 -4.06 10.12
CA GLN A 216 -19.03 -2.84 9.39
C GLN A 216 -18.50 -2.85 7.96
N ILE A 217 -17.24 -3.25 7.77
CA ILE A 217 -16.60 -3.33 6.45
C ILE A 217 -17.25 -4.41 5.58
N LEU A 218 -17.56 -5.57 6.13
CA LEU A 218 -18.19 -6.69 5.41
C LEU A 218 -19.67 -6.43 5.10
N GLY A 219 -20.39 -5.70 5.98
CA GLY A 219 -21.78 -5.30 5.74
C GLY A 219 -21.92 -4.37 4.54
N ASN A 220 -20.98 -3.46 4.36
CA ASN A 220 -20.97 -2.54 3.21
C ASN A 220 -20.66 -3.27 1.88
N ALA A 221 -19.81 -4.30 1.90
CA ALA A 221 -19.46 -5.08 0.71
C ALA A 221 -20.63 -5.89 0.14
N ASN A 222 -21.56 -6.36 0.98
CA ASN A 222 -22.73 -7.10 0.52
C ASN A 222 -23.77 -6.22 -0.19
N THR A 223 -23.79 -4.91 0.07
CA THR A 223 -24.72 -3.98 -0.57
C THR A 223 -24.28 -3.57 -1.98
N GLU A 224 -22.96 -3.65 -2.28
CA GLU A 224 -22.41 -3.31 -3.60
C GLU A 224 -22.39 -4.49 -4.58
N ASN A 225 -22.29 -5.74 -4.09
CA ASN A 225 -22.22 -6.94 -4.92
C ASN A 225 -23.55 -7.40 -5.53
N GLU A 226 -24.68 -6.78 -5.18
CA GLU A 226 -25.96 -7.07 -5.86
C GLU A 226 -26.09 -6.42 -7.25
N GLN A 227 -25.11 -5.61 -7.68
CA GLN A 227 -25.12 -4.90 -8.97
C GLN A 227 -24.03 -5.27 -9.97
N GLU A 228 -23.05 -6.10 -9.62
CA GLU A 228 -22.06 -6.60 -10.58
C GLU A 228 -22.32 -8.09 -10.90
N VAL A 229 -22.91 -8.33 -12.07
CA VAL A 229 -22.95 -9.64 -12.69
C VAL A 229 -21.50 -10.07 -12.95
N SER A 230 -21.02 -11.05 -12.20
CA SER A 230 -19.67 -11.59 -12.37
C SER A 230 -19.57 -12.32 -13.71
N THR A 231 -18.81 -11.78 -14.62
CA THR A 231 -18.23 -12.53 -15.74
C THR A 231 -16.84 -13.03 -15.30
N GLU A 232 -16.77 -13.89 -14.32
CA GLU A 232 -15.58 -14.70 -14.07
C GLU A 232 -15.60 -15.88 -15.05
N HIS A 233 -14.82 -15.76 -16.08
CA HIS A 233 -14.46 -16.86 -16.95
C HIS A 233 -13.41 -17.70 -16.21
N ASP A 234 -13.85 -18.83 -15.63
CA ASP A 234 -12.93 -19.83 -15.08
C ASP A 234 -12.39 -20.70 -16.22
N PRO A 235 -11.12 -20.54 -16.62
CA PRO A 235 -10.55 -21.33 -17.70
C PRO A 235 -10.37 -22.81 -17.33
N MET A 236 -10.53 -23.22 -16.04
CA MET A 236 -10.44 -24.60 -15.59
C MET A 236 -11.78 -25.34 -15.66
N ALA A 237 -12.91 -24.63 -15.70
CA ALA A 237 -14.22 -25.24 -15.82
C ALA A 237 -14.42 -25.99 -17.17
N LEU A 238 -13.62 -25.65 -18.18
CA LEU A 238 -13.65 -26.34 -19.49
C LEU A 238 -12.88 -27.67 -19.51
N LEU A 239 -12.13 -28.00 -18.45
CA LEU A 239 -11.33 -29.25 -18.41
C LEU A 239 -12.05 -30.39 -17.67
N GLU A 240 -13.18 -30.10 -16.98
CA GLU A 240 -13.93 -31.13 -16.23
C GLU A 240 -14.93 -31.91 -17.10
N ASP A 241 -15.26 -31.44 -18.32
CA ASP A 241 -16.26 -32.10 -19.19
C ASP A 241 -15.71 -33.20 -20.14
N ASP A 242 -14.40 -33.40 -20.23
CA ASP A 242 -13.80 -34.35 -21.16
C ASP A 242 -13.58 -35.78 -20.61
N ASP A 243 -13.88 -36.05 -19.32
CA ASP A 243 -13.60 -37.36 -18.72
C ASP A 243 -14.79 -38.35 -18.70
N VAL A 244 -15.91 -38.06 -19.37
CA VAL A 244 -17.10 -38.93 -19.34
C VAL A 244 -17.38 -39.72 -20.62
N SER A 245 -16.53 -39.59 -21.68
CA SER A 245 -16.87 -40.19 -22.97
C SER A 245 -16.00 -41.39 -23.43
N ILE A 246 -15.20 -42.01 -22.55
CA ILE A 246 -14.46 -43.23 -22.90
C ILE A 246 -14.83 -44.41 -22.01
N LYS A 247 -16.08 -44.80 -22.02
CA LYS A 247 -16.49 -46.17 -21.60
C LYS A 247 -17.81 -46.57 -22.25
N SER A 248 -17.79 -46.90 -23.54
CA SER A 248 -18.75 -47.83 -24.15
C SER A 248 -18.46 -48.08 -25.63
N GLN A 249 -17.37 -48.79 -25.94
CA GLN A 249 -17.25 -49.56 -27.17
C GLN A 249 -16.17 -50.63 -26.95
N ASN A 250 -16.58 -51.74 -26.34
CA ASN A 250 -16.02 -53.08 -26.55
C ASN A 250 -16.96 -54.10 -25.93
N GLN A 251 -17.90 -54.56 -26.74
CA GLN A 251 -18.47 -55.92 -26.77
C GLN A 251 -18.71 -56.30 -28.22
#